data_f1ceec6b61b25802c8da4e6eb8ec19f7
#
_entry.id   f1ceec6b61b25802c8da4e6eb8ec19f7
#
_cell.length_a   1.000
_cell.length_b   1.000
_cell.length_c   1.000
_cell.angle_alpha   90.00
_cell.angle_beta   90.00
_cell.angle_gamma   90.00
#
_symmetry.space_group_name_H-M   'P 1'
#
loop_
_entity.id
_entity.type
_entity.pdbx_description
1 polymer ?
#
loop_
_entity_poly.entity_id
_entity_poly.type
_entity_poly.pdbx_seq_one_letter_code
_entity_poly.pdbx_strand_id
1 'polypeptide(L)' 'MMSEYKIITKEVTSIVWRDVQKAAHDLAGALNAELSSGWEPQGGIASIQAGTSVYLLQALIKRR' A
#
# COMPACT_ATOMS: atom_id res chain seq x y z
N MET A 1 1.33 25.10 -7.78
CA MET A 1 1.56 23.69 -8.14
C MET A 1 0.61 22.83 -7.35
N MET A 2 -0.11 21.96 -8.00
CA MET A 2 -1.09 21.09 -7.35
C MET A 2 -0.51 19.69 -7.18
N SER A 3 -0.78 19.11 -6.04
CA SER A 3 -0.40 17.72 -5.77
C SER A 3 -1.62 16.98 -5.24
N GLU A 4 -1.67 15.71 -5.56
CA GLU A 4 -2.70 14.82 -5.07
C GLU A 4 -2.05 13.73 -4.22
N TYR A 5 -2.75 13.29 -3.20
CA TYR A 5 -2.32 12.20 -2.34
C TYR A 5 -3.32 11.07 -2.40
N LYS A 6 -2.82 9.87 -2.29
CA LYS A 6 -3.63 8.66 -2.26
C LYS A 6 -2.97 7.67 -1.31
N ILE A 7 -3.77 6.92 -0.58
CA ILE A 7 -3.25 5.86 0.28
C ILE A 7 -3.82 4.54 -0.20
N ILE A 8 -2.92 3.63 -0.53
CA ILE A 8 -3.27 2.26 -0.91
C ILE A 8 -3.16 1.40 0.33
N THR A 9 -4.20 0.64 0.60
CA THR A 9 -4.23 -0.26 1.75
C THR A 9 -4.45 -1.69 1.30
N LYS A 10 -3.89 -2.63 2.06
CA LYS A 10 -4.11 -4.05 1.82
C LYS A 10 -4.27 -4.74 3.16
N GLU A 11 -5.36 -5.48 3.32
CA GLU A 11 -5.60 -6.24 4.53
C GLU A 11 -4.80 -7.53 4.51
N VAL A 12 -4.18 -7.85 5.67
CA VAL A 12 -3.55 -9.13 5.91
C VAL A 12 -4.53 -9.92 6.77
N THR A 13 -5.16 -10.95 6.19
CA THR A 13 -6.25 -11.67 6.82
C THR A 13 -5.77 -12.62 7.92
N SER A 14 -4.48 -12.91 7.99
CA SER A 14 -3.91 -13.81 8.97
C SER A 14 -2.43 -13.45 9.15
N ILE A 15 -1.90 -13.67 10.36
CA ILE A 15 -0.49 -13.41 10.65
C ILE A 15 0.41 -14.58 10.27
N VAL A 16 -0.11 -15.56 9.55
CA VAL A 16 0.70 -16.62 8.97
C VAL A 16 1.60 -16.01 7.90
N TRP A 17 2.87 -16.38 7.90
CA TRP A 17 3.87 -15.78 7.01
C TRP A 17 3.48 -15.82 5.52
N ARG A 18 2.87 -16.93 5.10
CA ARG A 18 2.40 -17.08 3.73
C ARG A 18 1.38 -16.02 3.35
N ASP A 19 0.45 -15.70 4.25
CA ASP A 19 -0.58 -14.69 3.99
C ASP A 19 0.02 -13.30 4.00
N VAL A 20 1.03 -13.04 4.84
CA VAL A 20 1.75 -11.77 4.82
C VAL A 20 2.49 -11.60 3.49
N GLN A 21 3.14 -12.64 3.00
CA GLN A 21 3.82 -12.59 1.71
C GLN A 21 2.86 -12.35 0.57
N LYS A 22 1.69 -12.99 0.61
CA LYS A 22 0.67 -12.79 -0.41
C LYS A 22 0.17 -11.35 -0.41
N ALA A 23 -0.11 -10.81 0.77
CA ALA A 23 -0.57 -9.43 0.89
C ALA A 23 0.49 -8.45 0.38
N ALA A 24 1.76 -8.69 0.70
CA ALA A 24 2.85 -7.84 0.21
C ALA A 24 2.97 -7.92 -1.32
N HIS A 25 2.83 -9.11 -1.89
CA HIS A 25 2.86 -9.29 -3.35
C HIS A 25 1.69 -8.57 -4.01
N ASP A 26 0.49 -8.70 -3.45
CA ASP A 26 -0.69 -8.03 -3.99
C ASP A 26 -0.56 -6.51 -3.89
N LEU A 27 0.00 -6.01 -2.78
CA LEU A 27 0.23 -4.58 -2.61
C LEU A 27 1.25 -4.08 -3.65
N ALA A 28 2.32 -4.82 -3.87
CA ALA A 28 3.32 -4.45 -4.88
C ALA A 28 2.70 -4.37 -6.27
N GLY A 29 1.81 -5.31 -6.62
CA GLY A 29 1.11 -5.26 -7.89
C GLY A 29 0.22 -4.03 -8.03
N ALA A 30 -0.51 -3.69 -6.98
CA ALA A 30 -1.35 -2.50 -6.97
C ALA A 30 -0.50 -1.23 -7.09
N LEU A 31 0.64 -1.17 -6.38
CA LEU A 31 1.54 -0.04 -6.46
C LEU A 31 2.14 0.11 -7.85
N ASN A 32 2.55 -1.00 -8.48
CA ASN A 32 3.12 -0.93 -9.82
C ASN A 32 2.12 -0.36 -10.83
N ALA A 33 0.84 -0.70 -10.70
CA ALA A 33 -0.20 -0.13 -11.54
C ALA A 33 -0.30 1.39 -11.34
N GLU A 34 -0.23 1.85 -10.09
CA GLU A 34 -0.30 3.28 -9.80
C GLU A 34 0.95 4.03 -10.30
N LEU A 35 2.13 3.42 -10.16
CA LEU A 35 3.37 4.01 -10.66
C LEU A 35 3.31 4.22 -12.17
N SER A 36 2.68 3.29 -12.89
CA SER A 36 2.49 3.40 -14.33
C SER A 36 1.58 4.58 -14.70
N SER A 37 0.75 5.03 -13.77
CA SER A 37 -0.15 6.17 -13.98
C SER A 37 0.44 7.49 -13.48
N GLY A 38 1.71 7.52 -13.09
CA GLY A 38 2.39 8.74 -12.67
C GLY A 38 2.37 9.00 -11.17
N TRP A 39 1.89 8.07 -10.38
CA TRP A 39 1.96 8.18 -8.93
C TRP A 39 3.35 7.78 -8.44
N GLU A 40 3.81 8.40 -7.36
CA GLU A 40 5.10 8.11 -6.75
C GLU A 40 4.92 7.73 -5.29
N PRO A 41 5.69 6.75 -4.79
CA PRO A 41 5.63 6.42 -3.37
C PRO A 41 6.12 7.60 -2.53
N GLN A 42 5.43 7.85 -1.43
CA GLN A 42 5.79 8.90 -0.48
C GLN A 42 6.03 8.23 0.86
N GLY A 43 7.30 8.13 1.25
CA GLY A 43 7.68 7.44 2.46
C GLY A 43 7.65 5.92 2.32
N GLY A 44 7.88 5.23 3.40
CA GLY A 44 7.89 3.77 3.44
C GLY A 44 6.52 3.18 3.65
N ILE A 45 6.45 1.86 3.56
CA ILE A 45 5.24 1.11 3.85
C ILE A 45 5.06 1.04 5.36
N ALA A 46 3.86 1.37 5.81
CA ALA A 46 3.49 1.26 7.22
C ALA A 46 2.53 0.11 7.42
N SER A 47 2.39 -0.34 8.66
CA SER A 47 1.39 -1.33 9.03
C SER A 47 0.66 -0.87 10.27
N ILE A 48 -0.64 -1.17 10.32
CA ILE A 48 -1.44 -0.92 11.52
C ILE A 48 -2.29 -2.14 11.82
N GLN A 49 -2.59 -2.31 13.09
CA GLN A 49 -3.52 -3.35 13.53
C GLN A 49 -4.82 -2.68 13.94
N ALA A 50 -5.93 -3.20 13.41
CA ALA A 50 -7.27 -2.72 13.75
C ALA A 50 -8.12 -3.95 14.08
N GLY A 51 -8.49 -4.10 15.36
CA GLY A 51 -9.17 -5.30 15.80
C GLY A 51 -8.30 -6.53 15.63
N THR A 52 -8.77 -7.50 14.87
CA THR A 52 -8.04 -8.74 14.58
C THR A 52 -7.34 -8.71 13.22
N SER A 53 -7.44 -7.60 12.50
CA SER A 53 -6.84 -7.47 11.17
C SER A 53 -5.61 -6.58 11.21
N VAL A 54 -4.67 -6.86 10.31
CA VAL A 54 -3.49 -6.02 10.08
C VAL A 54 -3.59 -5.47 8.67
N TYR A 55 -3.27 -4.19 8.53
CA TYR A 55 -3.31 -3.53 7.23
C TYR A 55 -1.93 -2.99 6.88
N LEU A 56 -1.55 -3.17 5.62
CA LEU A 56 -0.37 -2.53 5.05
C LEU A 56 -0.83 -1.29 4.31
N LEU A 57 -0.07 -0.20 4.43
CA LEU A 57 -0.43 1.07 3.83
C LEU A 57 0.76 1.67 3.11
N GLN A 58 0.50 2.30 1.97
CA GLN A 58 1.50 3.06 1.25
C GLN A 58 0.87 4.35 0.76
N ALA A 59 1.45 5.47 1.15
CA ALA A 59 1.04 6.76 0.62
C ALA A 59 1.68 6.99 -0.74
N LEU A 60 0.94 7.60 -1.63
CA LEU A 60 1.39 7.95 -2.97
C LEU A 60 1.11 9.42 -3.20
N ILE A 61 1.95 10.05 -4.00
CA ILE A 61 1.78 11.43 -4.39
C ILE A 61 1.85 11.53 -5.91
N LYS A 62 1.03 12.39 -6.47
CA LYS A 62 1.07 12.71 -7.89
C LYS A 62 1.19 14.22 -8.01
N ARG A 63 2.26 14.65 -8.67
CA ARG A 63 2.53 16.07 -8.90
C ARG A 63 2.08 16.45 -10.30
N ARG A 64 1.51 17.63 -10.36
CA ARG A 64 0.99 18.16 -11.62
C ARG A 64 1.63 19.49 -11.95
#